data_7ccb135ecef5496816401e2175c27a2a
#
_entry.id   7ccb135ecef5496816401e2175c27a2a
#
_cell.length_a   1.000
_cell.length_b   1.000
_cell.length_c   1.000
_cell.angle_alpha   90.00
_cell.angle_beta   90.00
_cell.angle_gamma   90.00
#
_symmetry.space_group_name_H-M   'P 1'
#
loop_
_entity.id
_entity.type
_entity.pdbx_description
1 polymer ?
#
loop_
_entity_poly.entity_id
_entity_poly.type
_entity_poly.pdbx_seq_one_letter_code
_entity_poly.pdbx_strand_id
1 'polypeptide(L)' 'MLNTIRVERAKMNITQAELAQQLHVSRQTIHSIETGKFIPSTVLALKIAKYFKVDFNEVFRLAEEN' A
#
# COMPACT_ATOMS: atom_id res chain seq x y z
N MET A 1 -8.17 6.78 -4.14
CA MET A 1 -6.71 6.98 -4.17
C MET A 1 -6.07 5.84 -4.94
N LEU A 2 -5.19 6.17 -5.84
CA LEU A 2 -4.45 5.18 -6.63
C LEU A 2 -3.19 4.78 -5.90
N ASN A 3 -2.77 3.52 -6.07
CA ASN A 3 -1.54 3.08 -5.46
C ASN A 3 -0.89 1.97 -6.29
N THR A 4 0.38 1.72 -6.01
CA THR A 4 1.16 0.70 -6.70
C THR A 4 1.60 -0.40 -5.74
N ILE A 5 0.86 -0.60 -4.65
CA ILE A 5 1.24 -1.61 -3.65
C ILE A 5 1.38 -2.99 -4.28
N ARG A 6 0.44 -3.35 -5.15
CA ARG A 6 0.49 -4.64 -5.82
C ARG A 6 1.77 -4.81 -6.62
N VAL A 7 2.18 -3.76 -7.33
CA VAL A 7 3.40 -3.79 -8.13
C VAL A 7 4.62 -3.94 -7.23
N GLU A 8 4.66 -3.17 -6.14
CA GLU A 8 5.78 -3.24 -5.21
C GLU A 8 5.86 -4.60 -4.55
N ARG A 9 4.69 -5.17 -4.19
CA ARG A 9 4.68 -6.53 -3.64
C ARG A 9 5.24 -7.54 -4.64
N ALA A 10 4.83 -7.40 -5.90
CA ALA A 10 5.29 -8.31 -6.94
C ALA A 10 6.81 -8.25 -7.09
N LYS A 11 7.38 -7.05 -7.00
CA LYS A 11 8.83 -6.88 -7.09
C LYS A 11 9.55 -7.61 -5.96
N MET A 12 8.94 -7.65 -4.79
CA MET A 12 9.52 -8.34 -3.62
C MET A 12 9.05 -9.77 -3.49
N ASN A 13 8.13 -10.18 -4.35
CA ASN A 13 7.58 -11.52 -4.35
C ASN A 13 6.94 -11.89 -3.01
N ILE A 14 6.14 -10.96 -2.45
CA ILE A 14 5.45 -11.20 -1.20
C ILE A 14 3.94 -11.12 -1.40
N THR A 15 3.21 -11.82 -0.53
CA THR A 15 1.76 -11.85 -0.57
C THR A 15 1.17 -10.70 0.22
N GLN A 16 -0.15 -10.48 0.04
CA GLN A 16 -0.87 -9.51 0.86
C GLN A 16 -0.76 -9.86 2.34
N ALA A 17 -0.86 -11.15 2.66
CA ALA A 17 -0.78 -11.60 4.04
C ALA A 17 0.60 -11.30 4.64
N GLU A 18 1.65 -11.51 3.87
CA GLU A 18 3.00 -11.24 4.34
C GLU A 18 3.21 -9.76 4.59
N LEU A 19 2.75 -8.92 3.67
CA LEU A 19 2.85 -7.49 3.85
C LEU A 19 2.06 -7.03 5.07
N ALA A 20 0.84 -7.54 5.22
CA ALA A 20 -0.01 -7.20 6.36
C ALA A 20 0.68 -7.56 7.68
N GLN A 21 1.30 -8.71 7.74
CA GLN A 21 2.02 -9.15 8.93
C GLN A 21 3.15 -8.19 9.27
N GLN A 22 3.90 -7.77 8.28
CA GLN A 22 5.02 -6.85 8.48
C GLN A 22 4.56 -5.48 8.99
N LEU A 23 3.37 -5.07 8.58
CA LEU A 23 2.84 -3.76 8.95
C LEU A 23 1.89 -3.82 10.15
N HIS A 24 1.69 -5.01 10.70
CA HIS A 24 0.82 -5.23 11.87
C HIS A 24 -0.63 -4.81 11.60
N VAL A 25 -1.13 -5.13 10.42
CA VAL A 25 -2.53 -4.90 10.06
C VAL A 25 -3.08 -6.19 9.50
N SER A 26 -4.39 -6.24 9.26
CA SER A 26 -5.00 -7.44 8.70
C SER A 26 -4.77 -7.51 7.18
N ARG A 27 -4.82 -8.73 6.65
CA ARG A 27 -4.75 -8.93 5.21
C ARG A 27 -5.88 -8.18 4.52
N GLN A 28 -7.07 -8.17 5.14
CA GLN A 28 -8.21 -7.47 4.58
C GLN A 28 -7.93 -5.98 4.42
N THR A 29 -7.20 -5.39 5.36
CA THR A 29 -6.82 -3.99 5.27
C THR A 29 -5.97 -3.74 4.04
N ILE A 30 -4.97 -4.60 3.81
CA ILE A 30 -4.10 -4.46 2.63
C ILE A 30 -4.92 -4.61 1.34
N HIS A 31 -5.79 -5.61 1.30
CA HIS A 31 -6.63 -5.82 0.12
C HIS A 31 -7.51 -4.61 -0.17
N SER A 32 -8.12 -4.05 0.87
CA SER A 32 -9.00 -2.90 0.71
C SER A 32 -8.24 -1.67 0.23
N ILE A 33 -7.02 -1.49 0.70
CA ILE A 33 -6.19 -0.38 0.24
C ILE A 33 -5.81 -0.58 -1.22
N GLU A 34 -5.37 -1.78 -1.58
CA GLU A 34 -4.95 -2.06 -2.96
C GLU A 34 -6.07 -1.86 -3.96
N THR A 35 -7.29 -2.17 -3.56
CA THR A 35 -8.45 -2.03 -4.46
C THR A 35 -9.05 -0.63 -4.44
N GLY A 36 -8.51 0.27 -3.64
CA GLY A 36 -8.99 1.64 -3.57
C GLY A 36 -10.23 1.84 -2.72
N LYS A 37 -10.65 0.82 -1.99
CA LYS A 37 -11.85 0.91 -1.15
C LYS A 37 -11.58 1.55 0.20
N PHE A 38 -10.33 1.57 0.63
CA PHE A 38 -9.94 2.12 1.92
C PHE A 38 -8.71 2.97 1.75
N ILE A 39 -8.76 4.18 2.28
CA ILE A 39 -7.64 5.10 2.25
C ILE A 39 -6.89 4.94 3.57
N PRO A 40 -5.61 4.55 3.54
CA PRO A 40 -4.87 4.34 4.78
C PRO A 40 -4.64 5.65 5.51
N SER A 41 -4.44 5.57 6.82
CA SER A 41 -4.02 6.73 7.59
C SER A 41 -2.66 7.18 7.06
N THR A 42 -2.31 8.44 7.38
CA THR A 42 -1.00 8.96 6.98
C THR A 42 0.12 8.10 7.52
N VAL A 43 0.01 7.67 8.77
CA VAL A 43 1.05 6.85 9.39
C VAL A 43 1.19 5.53 8.65
N LEU A 44 0.08 4.86 8.37
CA LEU A 44 0.14 3.57 7.67
C LEU A 44 0.69 3.74 6.26
N ALA A 45 0.26 4.79 5.56
CA ALA A 45 0.74 5.03 4.21
C ALA A 45 2.25 5.25 4.19
N LEU A 46 2.76 6.01 5.16
CA LEU A 46 4.20 6.24 5.26
C LEU A 46 4.96 4.96 5.60
N LYS A 47 4.38 4.12 6.45
CA LYS A 47 5.00 2.84 6.77
C LYS A 47 5.07 1.93 5.56
N ILE A 48 4.04 1.95 4.72
CA ILE A 48 4.03 1.17 3.49
C ILE A 48 5.15 1.62 2.56
N ALA A 49 5.25 2.93 2.33
CA ALA A 49 6.30 3.47 1.48
C ALA A 49 7.68 3.13 2.01
N LYS A 50 7.87 3.26 3.32
CA LYS A 50 9.14 2.96 3.95
C LYS A 50 9.49 1.48 3.82
N TYR A 51 8.50 0.61 3.97
CA TYR A 51 8.74 -0.82 3.84
C TYR A 51 9.26 -1.16 2.44
N PHE A 52 8.69 -0.54 1.42
CA PHE A 52 9.11 -0.78 0.05
C PHE A 52 10.33 0.06 -0.34
N LYS A 53 10.77 0.96 0.54
CA LYS A 53 11.95 1.81 0.32
C LYS A 53 11.81 2.69 -0.92
N VAL A 54 10.60 3.23 -1.08
CA VAL A 54 10.31 4.16 -2.18
C VAL A 54 9.65 5.39 -1.59
N ASP A 55 9.62 6.46 -2.37
CA ASP A 55 8.96 7.68 -1.95
C ASP A 55 7.45 7.46 -1.87
N PHE A 56 6.82 8.14 -0.92
CA PHE A 56 5.38 8.11 -0.76
C PHE A 56 4.68 8.36 -2.11
N ASN A 57 5.15 9.35 -2.85
CA ASN A 57 4.52 9.71 -4.12
C ASN A 57 4.65 8.64 -5.20
N GLU A 58 5.56 7.70 -5.02
CA GLU A 58 5.71 6.61 -5.97
C GLU A 58 4.71 5.50 -5.70
N VAL A 59 4.20 5.43 -4.47
CA VAL A 59 3.26 4.39 -4.09
C VAL A 59 1.82 4.89 -4.15
N PHE A 60 1.59 6.11 -3.71
CA PHE A 60 0.24 6.65 -3.60
C PHE A 60 0.06 7.89 -4.44
N ARG A 61 -1.07 8.00 -5.10
CA ARG A 61 -1.43 9.18 -5.88
C ARG A 61 -2.93 9.42 -5.78
N LEU A 62 -3.29 10.68 -5.83
CA LEU A 62 -4.70 11.03 -5.91
C LEU A 62 -5.22 10.70 -7.29
N ALA A 63 -6.48 10.28 -7.33
CA ALA A 63 -7.12 10.07 -8.63
C ALA A 63 -7.18 11.39 -9.36
N GLU A 64 -6.99 11.34 -10.67
CA GLU A 64 -7.05 12.55 -11.46
C GLU A 64 -8.44 13.15 -11.41
N GLU A 65 -8.49 14.45 -11.18
CA GLU A 65 -9.74 15.19 -11.16
C GLU A 65 -9.82 16.06 -12.37
N ASN A 66 -10.96 16.05 -13.02
CA ASN A 66 -11.16 16.92 -14.18
C ASN A 66 -12.10 18.05 -13.90
#